data_1eea47faee25f514ba4071c8b9504bbc
#
_entry.id   1eea47faee25f514ba4071c8b9504bbc
#
_cell.length_a   1.000
_cell.length_b   1.000
_cell.length_c   1.000
_cell.angle_alpha   90.00
_cell.angle_beta   90.00
_cell.angle_gamma   90.00
#
_symmetry.space_group_name_H-M   'P 1'
#
loop_
_entity.id
_entity.type
_entity.pdbx_description
1 polymer ?
#
loop_
_entity_poly.entity_id
_entity_poly.type
_entity_poly.pdbx_seq_one_letter_code
_entity_poly.pdbx_strand_id
1 'polypeptide(L)'
;MSALAMSDRPRLRSPGRMKYDKARQSDLLLLPERVVELNEAAGAILWLCDGQRTIAQMIGELEAKYGQAGLGDDILEFIASAAERGWLELCG
;
A
#
# COMPACT_ATOMS: atom_id res chain seq x y z
N MET A 1 3.74 4.79 19.40
CA MET A 1 2.75 5.21 18.40
C MET A 1 3.46 5.92 17.27
N SER A 2 3.40 5.37 16.08
CA SER A 2 4.06 6.02 14.97
C SER A 2 3.03 6.89 14.24
N ALA A 3 3.37 8.17 14.12
CA ALA A 3 2.57 9.08 13.33
C ALA A 3 3.12 9.04 11.90
N LEU A 4 2.24 8.77 10.94
CA LEU A 4 2.62 8.83 9.55
C LEU A 4 2.67 10.28 9.09
N ALA A 5 3.72 10.63 8.36
CA ALA A 5 3.82 11.93 7.73
C ALA A 5 3.49 11.81 6.25
N MET A 6 2.83 12.81 5.70
CA MET A 6 2.51 12.82 4.27
C MET A 6 3.75 12.75 3.39
N SER A 7 4.90 13.14 3.93
CA SER A 7 6.18 13.07 3.20
C SER A 7 6.87 11.72 3.31
N ASP A 8 6.34 10.80 4.08
CA ASP A 8 6.89 9.45 4.15
C ASP A 8 6.73 8.73 2.82
N ARG A 9 7.70 7.87 2.50
CA ARG A 9 7.70 7.10 1.27
C ARG A 9 7.63 5.62 1.59
N PRO A 10 6.41 5.05 1.59
CA PRO A 10 6.27 3.62 1.94
C PRO A 10 6.85 2.73 0.85
N ARG A 11 7.44 1.62 1.29
CA ARG A 11 7.85 0.59 0.34
C ARG A 11 7.62 -0.78 0.98
N LEU A 12 7.44 -1.79 0.14
CA LEU A 12 7.27 -3.16 0.63
C LEU A 12 8.54 -3.60 1.34
N ARG A 13 8.36 -4.22 2.49
CA ARG A 13 9.48 -4.73 3.25
C ARG A 13 9.97 -6.03 2.62
N SER A 14 11.25 -6.06 2.24
CA SER A 14 11.84 -7.27 1.67
C SER A 14 11.80 -8.41 2.70
N PRO A 15 11.52 -9.65 2.30
CA PRO A 15 11.35 -10.15 0.93
C PRO A 15 9.92 -10.13 0.39
N GLY A 16 9.00 -9.42 1.01
CA GLY A 16 7.62 -9.33 0.54
C GLY A 16 7.53 -8.71 -0.84
N ARG A 17 6.60 -9.17 -1.66
CA ARG A 17 6.41 -8.61 -3.00
C ARG A 17 4.99 -8.81 -3.47
N MET A 18 4.62 -8.02 -4.47
CA MET A 18 3.29 -8.07 -5.06
C MET A 18 3.27 -8.95 -6.30
N LYS A 19 2.14 -9.61 -6.51
CA LYS A 19 1.89 -10.38 -7.71
C LYS A 19 0.41 -10.31 -8.06
N TYR A 20 0.11 -10.20 -9.36
CA TYR A 20 -1.27 -10.30 -9.81
C TYR A 20 -1.58 -11.73 -10.24
N ASP A 21 -2.64 -12.30 -9.69
CA ASP A 21 -3.09 -13.66 -10.02
C ASP A 21 -4.22 -13.57 -11.04
N LYS A 22 -3.93 -13.95 -12.28
CA LYS A 22 -4.93 -13.88 -13.36
C LYS A 22 -6.09 -14.83 -13.14
N ALA A 23 -5.82 -16.01 -12.58
CA ALA A 23 -6.86 -17.01 -12.36
C ALA A 23 -7.89 -16.53 -11.36
N ARG A 24 -7.45 -15.83 -10.31
CA ARG A 24 -8.34 -15.28 -9.30
C ARG A 24 -8.76 -13.86 -9.59
N GLN A 25 -8.09 -13.21 -10.54
CA GLN A 25 -8.26 -11.78 -10.83
C GLN A 25 -8.08 -10.94 -9.57
N SER A 26 -7.05 -11.25 -8.81
CA SER A 26 -6.76 -10.61 -7.53
C SER A 26 -5.29 -10.30 -7.39
N ASP A 27 -5.00 -9.24 -6.65
CA ASP A 27 -3.63 -8.94 -6.25
C ASP A 27 -3.27 -9.79 -5.05
N LEU A 28 -2.03 -10.27 -5.02
CA LEU A 28 -1.51 -11.07 -3.93
C LEU A 28 -0.28 -10.40 -3.35
N LEU A 29 -0.19 -10.44 -2.02
CA LEU A 29 1.04 -10.06 -1.31
C LEU A 29 1.73 -11.36 -0.92
N LEU A 30 2.92 -11.57 -1.49
CA LEU A 30 3.69 -12.79 -1.25
C LEU A 30 4.66 -12.53 -0.10
N LEU A 31 4.43 -13.21 1.02
CA LEU A 31 5.28 -13.14 2.19
C LEU A 31 6.00 -14.48 2.35
N PRO A 32 7.12 -14.52 3.08
CA PRO A 32 7.84 -15.79 3.26
C PRO A 32 6.98 -16.89 3.88
N GLU A 33 6.13 -16.53 4.83
CA GLU A 33 5.35 -17.51 5.58
C GLU A 33 3.95 -17.72 5.03
N ARG A 34 3.48 -16.85 4.13
CA ARG A 34 2.11 -16.98 3.62
C ARG A 34 1.87 -16.06 2.43
N VAL A 35 0.75 -16.30 1.76
CA VAL A 35 0.25 -15.46 0.68
C VAL A 35 -1.02 -14.77 1.18
N VAL A 36 -1.10 -13.47 0.99
CA VAL A 36 -2.29 -12.69 1.39
C VAL A 36 -3.03 -12.27 0.13
N GLU A 37 -4.30 -12.66 0.04
CA GLU A 37 -5.14 -12.19 -1.06
C GLU A 37 -5.70 -10.83 -0.69
N LEU A 38 -5.55 -9.86 -1.60
CA LEU A 38 -5.90 -8.47 -1.35
C LEU A 38 -7.17 -8.10 -2.12
N ASN A 39 -7.96 -7.21 -1.52
CA ASN A 39 -9.05 -6.61 -2.28
C ASN A 39 -8.47 -5.54 -3.22
N GLU A 40 -9.32 -4.99 -4.07
CA GLU A 40 -8.86 -4.03 -5.08
C GLU A 40 -8.20 -2.80 -4.47
N ALA A 41 -8.80 -2.27 -3.41
CA ALA A 41 -8.26 -1.06 -2.77
C ALA A 41 -6.89 -1.32 -2.15
N ALA A 42 -6.76 -2.42 -1.41
CA ALA A 42 -5.48 -2.77 -0.78
C ALA A 42 -4.40 -3.01 -1.83
N GLY A 43 -4.75 -3.73 -2.90
CA GLY A 43 -3.81 -3.96 -3.99
C GLY A 43 -3.36 -2.67 -4.64
N ALA A 44 -4.30 -1.77 -4.92
CA ALA A 44 -3.97 -0.50 -5.56
C ALA A 44 -2.99 0.32 -4.70
N ILE A 45 -3.19 0.33 -3.39
CA ILE A 45 -2.31 1.06 -2.49
C ILE A 45 -0.92 0.42 -2.46
N LEU A 46 -0.86 -0.91 -2.31
CA LEU A 46 0.42 -1.59 -2.18
C LEU A 46 1.25 -1.54 -3.46
N TRP A 47 0.61 -1.54 -4.64
CA TRP A 47 1.35 -1.40 -5.89
C TRP A 47 2.08 -0.06 -5.99
N LEU A 48 1.59 0.98 -5.31
CA LEU A 48 2.22 2.30 -5.31
C LEU A 48 3.33 2.42 -4.26
N CYS A 49 3.49 1.43 -3.38
CA CYS A 49 4.47 1.47 -2.32
C CYS A 49 5.85 1.07 -2.85
N ASP A 50 6.49 1.97 -3.58
CA ASP A 50 7.76 1.73 -4.25
C ASP A 50 8.95 2.43 -3.58
N GLY A 51 8.72 3.12 -2.48
CA GLY A 51 9.76 3.86 -1.79
C GLY A 51 10.11 5.19 -2.46
N GLN A 52 9.45 5.52 -3.56
CA GLN A 52 9.68 6.75 -4.32
C GLN A 52 8.56 7.75 -4.15
N ARG A 53 7.32 7.29 -4.11
CA ARG A 53 6.15 8.14 -3.93
C ARG A 53 5.94 8.45 -2.47
N THR A 54 5.67 9.73 -2.17
CA THR A 54 5.22 10.09 -0.83
C THR A 54 3.76 9.67 -0.64
N ILE A 55 3.32 9.58 0.61
CA ILE A 55 1.92 9.27 0.89
C ILE A 55 1.01 10.31 0.25
N ALA A 56 1.39 11.58 0.29
CA ALA A 56 0.60 12.63 -0.35
C ALA A 56 0.43 12.37 -1.85
N GLN A 57 1.50 11.95 -2.52
CA GLN A 57 1.44 11.62 -3.94
C GLN A 57 0.55 10.41 -4.19
N MET A 58 0.64 9.39 -3.33
CA MET A 58 -0.18 8.20 -3.46
C MET A 58 -1.67 8.54 -3.34
N ILE A 59 -2.03 9.37 -2.39
CA ILE A 59 -3.41 9.79 -2.20
C ILE A 59 -3.91 10.51 -3.45
N GLY A 60 -3.12 11.45 -3.97
CA GLY A 60 -3.49 12.18 -5.20
C GLY A 60 -3.69 11.26 -6.38
N GLU A 61 -2.79 10.30 -6.57
CA GLU A 61 -2.88 9.36 -7.70
C GLU A 61 -4.11 8.45 -7.56
N LEU A 62 -4.40 7.98 -6.36
CA LEU A 62 -5.55 7.09 -6.15
C LEU A 62 -6.86 7.85 -6.28
N GLU A 63 -6.93 9.08 -5.78
CA GLU A 63 -8.11 9.90 -5.95
C GLU A 63 -8.39 10.19 -7.41
N ALA A 64 -7.33 10.45 -8.19
CA ALA A 64 -7.48 10.66 -9.63
C ALA A 64 -7.93 9.38 -10.34
N LYS A 65 -7.34 8.25 -9.96
CA LYS A 65 -7.67 6.96 -10.59
C LYS A 65 -9.14 6.59 -10.39
N TYR A 66 -9.68 6.83 -9.21
CA TYR A 66 -11.04 6.46 -8.90
C TYR A 66 -12.04 7.61 -9.10
N GLY A 67 -11.55 8.79 -9.45
CA GLY A 67 -12.42 9.95 -9.62
C GLY A 67 -13.16 10.32 -8.36
N GLN A 68 -12.50 10.18 -7.22
CA GLN A 68 -13.13 10.33 -5.91
C GLN A 68 -12.19 11.08 -4.97
N ALA A 69 -12.72 12.09 -4.28
CA ALA A 69 -11.97 12.82 -3.28
C ALA A 69 -12.20 12.22 -1.90
N GLY A 70 -11.38 12.62 -0.93
CA GLY A 70 -11.59 12.23 0.47
C GLY A 70 -11.09 10.84 0.81
N LEU A 71 -10.17 10.28 0.03
CA LEU A 71 -9.63 8.95 0.29
C LEU A 71 -8.45 8.96 1.27
N GLY A 72 -7.97 10.15 1.64
CA GLY A 72 -6.75 10.27 2.42
C GLY A 72 -6.76 9.52 3.74
N ASP A 73 -7.85 9.66 4.52
CA ASP A 73 -7.91 9.00 5.83
C ASP A 73 -7.89 7.49 5.73
N ASP A 74 -8.62 6.94 4.77
CA ASP A 74 -8.66 5.49 4.55
C ASP A 74 -7.31 4.97 4.10
N ILE A 75 -6.64 5.70 3.22
CA ILE A 75 -5.31 5.31 2.74
C ILE A 75 -4.29 5.35 3.86
N LEU A 76 -4.32 6.42 4.68
CA LEU A 76 -3.43 6.53 5.83
C LEU A 76 -3.64 5.39 6.82
N GLU A 77 -4.90 5.05 7.09
CA GLU A 77 -5.23 3.97 8.02
C GLU A 77 -4.70 2.64 7.49
N PHE A 78 -4.88 2.38 6.19
CA PHE A 78 -4.37 1.16 5.60
C PHE A 78 -2.85 1.08 5.67
N ILE A 79 -2.16 2.17 5.34
CA ILE A 79 -0.69 2.20 5.36
C ILE A 79 -0.18 1.97 6.78
N ALA A 80 -0.81 2.60 7.77
CA ALA A 80 -0.42 2.41 9.17
C ALA A 80 -0.58 0.97 9.59
N SER A 81 -1.71 0.35 9.24
CA SER A 81 -1.98 -1.04 9.56
C SER A 81 -0.97 -1.97 8.88
N ALA A 82 -0.68 -1.72 7.62
CA ALA A 82 0.28 -2.55 6.87
C ALA A 82 1.68 -2.42 7.45
N ALA A 83 2.07 -1.23 7.87
CA ALA A 83 3.37 -1.01 8.51
C ALA A 83 3.45 -1.75 9.84
N GLU A 84 2.37 -1.74 10.64
CA GLU A 84 2.33 -2.48 11.91
C GLU A 84 2.46 -3.98 11.68
N ARG A 85 1.90 -4.48 10.60
CA ARG A 85 1.99 -5.92 10.26
C ARG A 85 3.37 -6.30 9.73
N GLY A 86 4.23 -5.32 9.51
CA GLY A 86 5.56 -5.58 8.96
C GLY A 86 5.59 -5.73 7.44
N TRP A 87 4.52 -5.36 6.76
CA TRP A 87 4.47 -5.44 5.29
C TRP A 87 5.18 -4.29 4.62
N LEU A 88 5.19 -3.14 5.28
CA LEU A 88 5.78 -1.90 4.73
C LEU A 88 6.82 -1.35 5.68
N GLU A 89 7.80 -0.68 5.10
CA GLU A 89 8.70 0.20 5.84
C GLU A 89 8.57 1.60 5.28
N LEU A 90 8.82 2.59 6.11
CA LEU A 90 8.66 3.98 5.73
C LEU A 90 10.03 4.60 5.51
N CYS A 91 10.25 5.08 4.29
CA CYS A 91 11.48 5.76 3.93
C CYS A 91 11.19 7.25 3.95
N GLY A 92 11.77 7.94 4.90
CA GLY A 92 11.50 9.35 5.13
C GLY A 92 12.12 10.30 4.15
#